data_6033916dac51c35f29632f047af297c1
#
_entry.id   6033916dac51c35f29632f047af297c1
#
_cell.length_a   1.000
_cell.length_b   1.000
_cell.length_c   1.000
_cell.angle_alpha   90.00
_cell.angle_beta   90.00
_cell.angle_gamma   90.00
#
_symmetry.space_group_name_H-M   'P 1'
#
loop_
_entity.id
_entity.type
_entity.pdbx_description
1 polymer ?
#
loop_
_entity_poly.entity_id
_entity_poly.type
_entity_poly.pdbx_seq_one_letter_code
_entity_poly.pdbx_strand_id
1 'polypeptide(L)'
;MKRTMVYLAPLGWGALIAGLLLRLFQPERETLWVSCLLTGLVLTIAYLGTRWEDLLKLARQRGARYGVNLGLLIVLVAGIVVAINYLANRHNKRWDLTASKQYTLSDQAVSVLSNLDRDLKVIIFNRKDQAQAALDLLTEFTYHSDRLSVEVIDQEAEPAKATPYQTATEVNIPFGTILIDSGKRVERVSVAAEQDLVNAIIRVIKEGKKKIYFIEGHGEKAVDNTATGLSIAKTKLEESNYEVVKFHPLESMKEGQIAIPEDAAAIAIVGPQRDYLPAETEAIRSYLERGGKALFLVDPENQGVKPNLVTLLRQLNVDVGDNVVIDASGVGQLFGFGPEVPLVASYSTHTITQKFANAPTVYPFVRSVEAADSTAEGITVTPW
;
A
#
# COMPACT_ATOMS: atom_id res chain seq x y z
N MET A 1 -34.91 -64.44 -5.14
CA MET A 1 -34.51 -63.10 -5.54
C MET A 1 -35.20 -61.92 -4.77
N LYS A 2 -36.48 -61.99 -4.40
CA LYS A 2 -37.17 -60.87 -3.70
C LYS A 2 -36.67 -60.60 -2.26
N ARG A 3 -36.09 -61.56 -1.55
CA ARG A 3 -35.63 -61.42 -0.14
C ARG A 3 -34.27 -60.74 0.00
N THR A 4 -33.37 -60.81 -0.97
CA THR A 4 -32.05 -60.18 -0.96
C THR A 4 -32.09 -58.67 -1.33
N MET A 5 -33.11 -58.31 -2.10
CA MET A 5 -33.26 -56.86 -2.51
C MET A 5 -33.69 -55.95 -1.38
N VAL A 6 -34.25 -56.43 -0.28
CA VAL A 6 -34.67 -55.63 0.89
C VAL A 6 -33.46 -55.04 1.62
N TYR A 7 -32.29 -55.66 1.54
CA TYR A 7 -31.08 -55.20 2.22
C TYR A 7 -30.28 -54.15 1.44
N LEU A 8 -30.61 -53.91 0.16
CA LEU A 8 -29.90 -52.90 -0.66
C LEU A 8 -30.08 -51.49 -0.13
N ALA A 9 -31.27 -51.14 0.40
CA ALA A 9 -31.52 -49.80 0.95
C ALA A 9 -30.67 -49.53 2.21
N PRO A 10 -30.73 -50.36 3.27
CA PRO A 10 -29.94 -50.07 4.47
C PRO A 10 -28.44 -50.12 4.22
N LEU A 11 -27.95 -50.95 3.32
CA LEU A 11 -26.54 -50.98 2.91
C LEU A 11 -26.13 -49.73 2.12
N GLY A 12 -26.97 -49.25 1.21
CA GLY A 12 -26.74 -48.05 0.45
C GLY A 12 -26.68 -46.81 1.37
N TRP A 13 -27.65 -46.65 2.25
CA TRP A 13 -27.68 -45.56 3.22
C TRP A 13 -26.54 -45.64 4.23
N GLY A 14 -26.19 -46.85 4.69
CA GLY A 14 -25.03 -47.06 5.58
C GLY A 14 -23.72 -46.63 4.92
N ALA A 15 -23.51 -46.95 3.64
CA ALA A 15 -22.33 -46.55 2.89
C ALA A 15 -22.28 -45.04 2.63
N LEU A 16 -23.43 -44.41 2.36
CA LEU A 16 -23.49 -42.93 2.23
C LEU A 16 -23.12 -42.20 3.55
N ILE A 17 -23.69 -42.69 4.67
CA ILE A 17 -23.38 -42.14 5.99
C ILE A 17 -21.91 -42.34 6.35
N ALA A 18 -21.39 -43.57 6.11
CA ALA A 18 -19.97 -43.85 6.37
C ALA A 18 -19.03 -42.99 5.52
N GLY A 19 -19.36 -42.79 4.24
CA GLY A 19 -18.58 -41.89 3.36
C GLY A 19 -18.59 -40.45 3.83
N LEU A 20 -19.74 -39.95 4.32
CA LEU A 20 -19.86 -38.58 4.87
C LEU A 20 -19.08 -38.42 6.18
N LEU A 21 -19.13 -39.41 7.07
CA LEU A 21 -18.36 -39.44 8.31
C LEU A 21 -16.86 -39.49 8.04
N LEU A 22 -16.43 -40.34 7.10
CA LEU A 22 -15.02 -40.40 6.69
C LEU A 22 -14.52 -39.08 6.14
N ARG A 23 -15.33 -38.40 5.35
CA ARG A 23 -14.97 -37.04 4.85
C ARG A 23 -14.81 -36.03 5.99
N LEU A 24 -15.66 -36.11 7.01
CA LEU A 24 -15.61 -35.17 8.15
C LEU A 24 -14.41 -35.43 9.08
N PHE A 25 -14.13 -36.73 9.37
CA PHE A 25 -13.12 -37.11 10.36
C PHE A 25 -11.75 -37.47 9.77
N GLN A 26 -11.68 -37.82 8.49
CA GLN A 26 -10.46 -38.24 7.79
C GLN A 26 -10.46 -37.73 6.35
N PRO A 27 -10.44 -36.40 6.11
CA PRO A 27 -10.50 -35.78 4.77
C PRO A 27 -9.33 -36.21 3.88
N GLU A 28 -8.17 -36.53 4.48
CA GLU A 28 -6.95 -36.95 3.77
C GLU A 28 -7.07 -38.28 3.01
N ARG A 29 -8.06 -39.10 3.34
CA ARG A 29 -8.31 -40.40 2.69
C ARG A 29 -9.35 -40.28 1.57
N GLU A 30 -9.05 -39.47 0.58
CA GLU A 30 -10.00 -39.18 -0.52
C GLU A 30 -10.57 -40.46 -1.20
N THR A 31 -9.73 -41.41 -1.51
CA THR A 31 -10.16 -42.66 -2.18
C THR A 31 -11.17 -43.46 -1.38
N LEU A 32 -11.10 -43.47 -0.05
CA LEU A 32 -12.00 -44.22 0.80
C LEU A 32 -13.37 -43.56 0.92
N TRP A 33 -13.46 -42.30 1.21
CA TRP A 33 -14.76 -41.64 1.37
C TRP A 33 -15.48 -41.50 0.02
N VAL A 34 -14.75 -41.25 -1.09
CA VAL A 34 -15.32 -41.18 -2.44
C VAL A 34 -15.87 -42.57 -2.84
N SER A 35 -15.14 -43.67 -2.61
CA SER A 35 -15.60 -45.03 -2.93
C SER A 35 -16.81 -45.39 -2.11
N CYS A 36 -16.87 -45.04 -0.82
CA CYS A 36 -18.06 -45.28 0.01
C CYS A 36 -19.29 -44.49 -0.50
N LEU A 37 -19.12 -43.22 -0.88
CA LEU A 37 -20.22 -42.40 -1.43
C LEU A 37 -20.70 -42.93 -2.77
N LEU A 38 -19.81 -43.32 -3.68
CA LEU A 38 -20.17 -43.87 -4.99
C LEU A 38 -20.88 -45.22 -4.83
N THR A 39 -20.36 -46.10 -3.99
CA THR A 39 -20.99 -47.41 -3.71
C THR A 39 -22.37 -47.23 -3.10
N GLY A 40 -22.51 -46.30 -2.11
CA GLY A 40 -23.79 -45.99 -1.49
C GLY A 40 -24.81 -45.43 -2.49
N LEU A 41 -24.36 -44.57 -3.40
CA LEU A 41 -25.19 -43.98 -4.47
C LEU A 41 -25.68 -45.05 -5.44
N VAL A 42 -24.79 -45.93 -5.92
CA VAL A 42 -25.13 -47.04 -6.85
C VAL A 42 -26.13 -48.00 -6.22
N LEU A 43 -25.92 -48.40 -4.96
CA LEU A 43 -26.85 -49.28 -4.25
C LEU A 43 -28.24 -48.64 -4.06
N THR A 44 -28.26 -47.35 -3.76
CA THR A 44 -29.53 -46.61 -3.58
C THR A 44 -30.28 -46.49 -4.90
N ILE A 45 -29.61 -46.16 -6.02
CA ILE A 45 -30.19 -46.08 -7.36
C ILE A 45 -30.71 -47.48 -7.78
N ALA A 46 -29.93 -48.54 -7.56
CA ALA A 46 -30.34 -49.90 -7.84
C ALA A 46 -31.62 -50.28 -7.06
N TYR A 47 -31.68 -49.93 -5.77
CA TYR A 47 -32.89 -50.16 -4.95
C TYR A 47 -34.09 -49.38 -5.49
N LEU A 48 -33.96 -48.11 -5.79
CA LEU A 48 -35.03 -47.29 -6.38
C LEU A 48 -35.53 -47.85 -7.71
N GLY A 49 -34.61 -48.34 -8.57
CA GLY A 49 -34.95 -49.01 -9.83
C GLY A 49 -35.82 -50.28 -9.64
N THR A 50 -35.54 -51.07 -8.58
CA THR A 50 -36.36 -52.26 -8.28
C THR A 50 -37.75 -51.92 -7.74
N ARG A 51 -37.96 -50.72 -7.23
CA ARG A 51 -39.24 -50.22 -6.67
C ARG A 51 -39.91 -49.17 -7.53
N TRP A 52 -39.51 -49.02 -8.78
CA TRP A 52 -39.99 -47.99 -9.68
C TRP A 52 -41.53 -47.98 -9.82
N GLU A 53 -42.18 -49.16 -9.93
CA GLU A 53 -43.63 -49.27 -9.99
C GLU A 53 -44.33 -48.78 -8.70
N ASP A 54 -43.77 -49.11 -7.53
CA ASP A 54 -44.28 -48.66 -6.25
C ASP A 54 -44.15 -47.15 -6.06
N LEU A 55 -43.04 -46.59 -6.53
CA LEU A 55 -42.78 -45.13 -6.56
C LEU A 55 -43.79 -44.42 -7.47
N LEU A 56 -44.08 -44.97 -8.64
CA LEU A 56 -45.09 -44.41 -9.55
C LEU A 56 -46.52 -44.48 -8.95
N LYS A 57 -46.87 -45.55 -8.21
CA LYS A 57 -48.16 -45.67 -7.50
C LYS A 57 -48.26 -44.65 -6.37
N LEU A 58 -47.19 -44.48 -5.61
CA LEU A 58 -47.09 -43.42 -4.56
C LEU A 58 -47.24 -42.03 -5.16
N ALA A 59 -46.58 -41.70 -6.27
CA ALA A 59 -46.62 -40.43 -6.93
C ALA A 59 -48.03 -40.05 -7.45
N ARG A 60 -48.90 -41.04 -7.68
CA ARG A 60 -50.30 -40.81 -8.13
C ARG A 60 -51.25 -40.46 -6.99
N GLN A 61 -50.86 -40.61 -5.72
CA GLN A 61 -51.70 -40.28 -4.57
C GLN A 61 -51.69 -38.77 -4.31
N ARG A 62 -52.81 -38.17 -3.92
CA ARG A 62 -52.90 -36.70 -3.66
C ARG A 62 -51.90 -36.20 -2.61
N GLY A 63 -51.56 -36.98 -1.61
CA GLY A 63 -50.51 -36.64 -0.63
C GLY A 63 -49.09 -36.64 -1.16
N ALA A 64 -48.79 -37.42 -2.19
CA ALA A 64 -47.47 -37.51 -2.78
C ALA A 64 -47.08 -36.26 -3.56
N ARG A 65 -48.05 -35.49 -4.10
CA ARG A 65 -47.79 -34.21 -4.78
C ARG A 65 -47.15 -33.19 -3.84
N TYR A 66 -47.60 -33.12 -2.59
CA TYR A 66 -47.00 -32.25 -1.57
C TYR A 66 -45.58 -32.73 -1.16
N GLY A 67 -45.38 -34.05 -1.04
CA GLY A 67 -44.05 -34.61 -0.74
C GLY A 67 -43.06 -34.42 -1.88
N VAL A 68 -43.48 -34.59 -3.15
CA VAL A 68 -42.64 -34.34 -4.33
C VAL A 68 -42.29 -32.84 -4.45
N ASN A 69 -43.27 -31.95 -4.24
CA ASN A 69 -42.99 -30.50 -4.25
C ASN A 69 -42.04 -30.09 -3.13
N LEU A 70 -42.20 -30.65 -1.91
CA LEU A 70 -41.28 -30.38 -0.82
C LEU A 70 -39.89 -30.92 -1.10
N GLY A 71 -39.78 -32.12 -1.66
CA GLY A 71 -38.49 -32.73 -2.07
C GLY A 71 -37.80 -31.89 -3.16
N LEU A 72 -38.56 -31.44 -4.18
CA LEU A 72 -38.07 -30.55 -5.22
C LEU A 72 -37.59 -29.21 -4.65
N LEU A 73 -38.34 -28.63 -3.71
CA LEU A 73 -37.95 -27.37 -3.02
C LEU A 73 -36.63 -27.55 -2.23
N ILE A 74 -36.49 -28.65 -1.49
CA ILE A 74 -35.25 -28.98 -0.74
C ILE A 74 -34.04 -29.10 -1.69
N VAL A 75 -34.21 -29.84 -2.79
CA VAL A 75 -33.14 -30.02 -3.79
C VAL A 75 -32.80 -28.69 -4.44
N LEU A 76 -33.78 -27.87 -4.77
CA LEU A 76 -33.58 -26.51 -5.33
C LEU A 76 -32.82 -25.61 -4.35
N VAL A 77 -33.23 -25.56 -3.08
CA VAL A 77 -32.57 -24.74 -2.05
C VAL A 77 -31.14 -25.26 -1.83
N ALA A 78 -30.93 -26.57 -1.73
CA ALA A 78 -29.59 -27.16 -1.61
C ALA A 78 -28.70 -26.79 -2.84
N GLY A 79 -29.27 -26.88 -4.04
CA GLY A 79 -28.57 -26.45 -5.27
C GLY A 79 -28.20 -24.97 -5.27
N ILE A 80 -29.10 -24.11 -4.82
CA ILE A 80 -28.82 -22.65 -4.67
C ILE A 80 -27.69 -22.43 -3.64
N VAL A 81 -27.74 -23.09 -2.49
CA VAL A 81 -26.69 -22.95 -1.46
C VAL A 81 -25.33 -23.41 -1.98
N VAL A 82 -25.30 -24.54 -2.70
CA VAL A 82 -24.06 -25.05 -3.34
C VAL A 82 -23.57 -24.07 -4.40
N ALA A 83 -24.47 -23.54 -5.24
CA ALA A 83 -24.12 -22.57 -6.27
C ALA A 83 -23.58 -21.24 -5.68
N ILE A 84 -24.24 -20.73 -4.62
CA ILE A 84 -23.78 -19.53 -3.91
C ILE A 84 -22.39 -19.78 -3.30
N ASN A 85 -22.19 -20.92 -2.64
CA ASN A 85 -20.89 -21.25 -2.04
C ASN A 85 -19.80 -21.41 -3.11
N TYR A 86 -20.12 -22.05 -4.24
CA TYR A 86 -19.20 -22.17 -5.36
C TYR A 86 -18.83 -20.80 -5.96
N LEU A 87 -19.82 -19.92 -6.18
CA LEU A 87 -19.61 -18.57 -6.69
C LEU A 87 -18.83 -17.71 -5.69
N ALA A 88 -19.14 -17.80 -4.40
CA ALA A 88 -18.44 -17.09 -3.35
C ALA A 88 -16.95 -17.49 -3.26
N ASN A 89 -16.64 -18.80 -3.41
CA ASN A 89 -15.25 -19.27 -3.45
C ASN A 89 -14.50 -18.88 -4.72
N ARG A 90 -15.21 -18.76 -5.84
CA ARG A 90 -14.59 -18.40 -7.13
C ARG A 90 -14.41 -16.89 -7.32
N HIS A 91 -15.25 -16.09 -6.70
CA HIS A 91 -15.23 -14.63 -6.74
C HIS A 91 -15.04 -14.08 -5.33
N ASN A 92 -13.81 -14.14 -4.84
CA ASN A 92 -13.42 -13.72 -3.50
C ASN A 92 -13.43 -12.19 -3.39
N LYS A 93 -14.61 -11.56 -3.50
CA LYS A 93 -14.76 -10.12 -3.39
C LYS A 93 -15.05 -9.77 -1.93
N ARG A 94 -14.06 -9.21 -1.25
CA ARG A 94 -14.20 -8.74 0.13
C ARG A 94 -14.79 -7.34 0.14
N TRP A 95 -15.77 -7.12 0.98
CA TRP A 95 -16.38 -5.81 1.21
C TRP A 95 -16.16 -5.42 2.66
N ASP A 96 -15.42 -4.33 2.86
CA ASP A 96 -15.27 -3.75 4.18
C ASP A 96 -16.51 -2.92 4.50
N LEU A 97 -17.32 -3.42 5.44
CA LEU A 97 -18.55 -2.78 5.93
C LEU A 97 -18.29 -1.91 7.17
N THR A 98 -17.04 -1.75 7.60
CA THR A 98 -16.70 -0.92 8.74
C THR A 98 -16.78 0.57 8.38
N ALA A 99 -17.29 1.39 9.26
CA ALA A 99 -17.42 2.84 9.04
C ALA A 99 -16.06 3.53 8.86
N SER A 100 -14.99 2.96 9.43
CA SER A 100 -13.61 3.47 9.39
C SER A 100 -12.72 2.82 8.33
N LYS A 101 -13.25 1.87 7.54
CA LYS A 101 -12.49 1.10 6.53
C LYS A 101 -11.18 0.51 7.09
N GLN A 102 -11.22 0.01 8.31
CA GLN A 102 -10.05 -0.49 9.04
C GLN A 102 -9.37 -1.72 8.39
N TYR A 103 -10.11 -2.43 7.53
CA TYR A 103 -9.63 -3.62 6.82
C TYR A 103 -9.40 -3.36 5.32
N THR A 104 -9.36 -2.10 4.92
CA THR A 104 -9.08 -1.72 3.53
C THR A 104 -7.74 -1.02 3.47
N LEU A 105 -6.85 -1.49 2.61
CA LEU A 105 -5.56 -0.85 2.37
C LEU A 105 -5.74 0.54 1.75
N SER A 106 -4.80 1.42 2.00
CA SER A 106 -4.75 2.74 1.36
C SER A 106 -4.61 2.62 -0.16
N ASP A 107 -5.11 3.62 -0.89
CA ASP A 107 -4.98 3.67 -2.36
C ASP A 107 -3.51 3.56 -2.81
N GLN A 108 -2.58 4.08 -2.00
CA GLN A 108 -1.14 3.97 -2.25
C GLN A 108 -0.68 2.52 -2.16
N ALA A 109 -1.09 1.80 -1.11
CA ALA A 109 -0.75 0.39 -0.92
C ALA A 109 -1.28 -0.45 -2.09
N VAL A 110 -2.55 -0.28 -2.44
CA VAL A 110 -3.19 -0.97 -3.57
C VAL A 110 -2.46 -0.67 -4.88
N SER A 111 -2.10 0.60 -5.13
CA SER A 111 -1.37 0.99 -6.33
C SER A 111 0.01 0.34 -6.41
N VAL A 112 0.75 0.29 -5.30
CA VAL A 112 2.08 -0.33 -5.25
C VAL A 112 1.98 -1.83 -5.47
N LEU A 113 1.05 -2.51 -4.80
CA LEU A 113 0.87 -3.96 -4.88
C LEU A 113 0.41 -4.42 -6.26
N SER A 114 -0.53 -3.70 -6.88
CA SER A 114 -1.05 -4.01 -8.23
C SER A 114 0.00 -3.84 -9.33
N ASN A 115 1.01 -2.99 -9.11
CA ASN A 115 2.06 -2.70 -10.07
C ASN A 115 3.39 -3.42 -9.76
N LEU A 116 3.38 -4.47 -8.95
CA LEU A 116 4.57 -5.27 -8.70
C LEU A 116 5.04 -5.95 -9.99
N ASP A 117 6.30 -5.72 -10.35
CA ASP A 117 6.95 -6.28 -11.55
C ASP A 117 7.71 -7.59 -11.28
N ARG A 118 7.89 -7.93 -10.00
CA ARG A 118 8.65 -9.10 -9.53
C ARG A 118 8.00 -9.75 -8.32
N ASP A 119 8.36 -11.01 -8.08
CA ASP A 119 7.88 -11.74 -6.92
C ASP A 119 8.61 -11.27 -5.65
N LEU A 120 7.85 -11.07 -4.58
CA LEU A 120 8.34 -10.67 -3.27
C LEU A 120 7.98 -11.73 -2.24
N LYS A 121 8.92 -12.03 -1.37
CA LYS A 121 8.71 -12.90 -0.23
C LYS A 121 8.74 -12.09 1.06
N VAL A 122 7.64 -12.10 1.78
CA VAL A 122 7.54 -11.47 3.11
C VAL A 122 7.72 -12.55 4.17
N ILE A 123 8.71 -12.38 5.02
CA ILE A 123 9.05 -13.31 6.08
C ILE A 123 8.80 -12.66 7.42
N ILE A 124 7.92 -13.25 8.23
CA ILE A 124 7.63 -12.82 9.59
C ILE A 124 8.45 -13.69 10.54
N PHE A 125 9.41 -13.09 11.23
CA PHE A 125 10.14 -13.76 12.31
C PHE A 125 9.36 -13.66 13.60
N ASN A 126 8.56 -14.68 13.89
CA ASN A 126 7.77 -14.74 15.11
C ASN A 126 7.35 -16.17 15.42
N ARG A 127 6.90 -16.40 16.65
CA ARG A 127 6.18 -17.63 16.97
C ARG A 127 4.85 -17.66 16.24
N LYS A 128 4.43 -18.82 15.80
CA LYS A 128 3.21 -18.98 14.97
C LYS A 128 1.95 -18.45 15.66
N ASP A 129 1.87 -18.60 16.98
CA ASP A 129 0.77 -18.10 17.83
C ASP A 129 0.75 -16.58 18.00
N GLN A 130 1.88 -15.90 17.82
CA GLN A 130 2.03 -14.45 17.97
C GLN A 130 2.07 -13.68 16.65
N ALA A 131 2.12 -14.38 15.52
CA ALA A 131 2.21 -13.77 14.20
C ALA A 131 0.85 -13.33 13.62
N GLN A 132 -0.28 -13.63 14.30
CA GLN A 132 -1.62 -13.50 13.73
C GLN A 132 -1.94 -12.08 13.26
N ALA A 133 -1.64 -11.06 14.05
CA ALA A 133 -1.93 -9.67 13.66
C ALA A 133 -1.17 -9.23 12.40
N ALA A 134 0.09 -9.65 12.26
CA ALA A 134 0.87 -9.38 11.05
C ALA A 134 0.36 -10.20 9.85
N LEU A 135 -0.06 -11.44 10.06
CA LEU A 135 -0.65 -12.29 9.03
C LEU A 135 -1.98 -11.71 8.53
N ASP A 136 -2.82 -11.20 9.41
CA ASP A 136 -4.11 -10.61 9.03
C ASP A 136 -3.90 -9.41 8.10
N LEU A 137 -2.98 -8.50 8.45
CA LEU A 137 -2.61 -7.37 7.60
C LEU A 137 -2.00 -7.83 6.27
N LEU A 138 -1.04 -8.76 6.28
CA LEU A 138 -0.38 -9.25 5.07
C LEU A 138 -1.30 -10.09 4.19
N THR A 139 -2.35 -10.67 4.75
CA THR A 139 -3.41 -11.34 3.96
C THR A 139 -4.14 -10.33 3.05
N GLU A 140 -4.35 -9.10 3.51
CA GLU A 140 -4.90 -8.05 2.65
C GLU A 140 -3.92 -7.64 1.55
N PHE A 141 -2.62 -7.62 1.83
CA PHE A 141 -1.59 -7.36 0.82
C PHE A 141 -1.58 -8.46 -0.26
N THR A 142 -1.63 -9.73 0.13
CA THR A 142 -1.66 -10.85 -0.83
C THR A 142 -2.96 -10.89 -1.64
N TYR A 143 -4.06 -10.36 -1.12
CA TYR A 143 -5.30 -10.21 -1.87
C TYR A 143 -5.17 -9.27 -3.07
N HIS A 144 -4.30 -8.24 -2.96
CA HIS A 144 -4.08 -7.25 -4.01
C HIS A 144 -2.93 -7.59 -4.95
N SER A 145 -2.14 -8.64 -4.68
CA SER A 145 -1.05 -9.06 -5.57
C SER A 145 -0.72 -10.54 -5.42
N ASP A 146 -0.84 -11.30 -6.50
CA ASP A 146 -0.42 -12.70 -6.59
C ASP A 146 1.11 -12.88 -6.53
N ARG A 147 1.88 -11.77 -6.66
CA ARG A 147 3.34 -11.76 -6.61
C ARG A 147 3.90 -11.61 -5.20
N LEU A 148 3.05 -11.54 -4.20
CA LEU A 148 3.45 -11.46 -2.79
C LEU A 148 3.20 -12.80 -2.11
N SER A 149 4.24 -13.39 -1.54
CA SER A 149 4.15 -14.59 -0.71
C SER A 149 4.51 -14.27 0.73
N VAL A 150 3.81 -14.88 1.69
CA VAL A 150 4.05 -14.66 3.13
C VAL A 150 4.44 -15.98 3.78
N GLU A 151 5.53 -15.97 4.56
CA GLU A 151 5.98 -17.11 5.37
C GLU A 151 6.25 -16.66 6.79
N VAL A 152 5.83 -17.45 7.77
CA VAL A 152 6.18 -17.26 9.19
C VAL A 152 7.31 -18.21 9.52
N ILE A 153 8.42 -17.68 10.02
CA ILE A 153 9.57 -18.46 10.47
C ILE A 153 9.74 -18.28 11.99
N ASP A 154 9.56 -19.38 12.69
CA ASP A 154 9.97 -19.48 14.09
C ASP A 154 11.43 -19.96 14.14
N GLN A 155 12.35 -19.02 14.40
CA GLN A 155 13.78 -19.33 14.40
C GLN A 155 14.20 -20.28 15.52
N GLU A 156 13.41 -20.41 16.60
CA GLU A 156 13.66 -21.37 17.67
C GLU A 156 13.24 -22.78 17.25
N ALA A 157 12.13 -22.89 16.50
CA ALA A 157 11.60 -24.17 16.01
C ALA A 157 12.23 -24.61 14.68
N GLU A 158 12.52 -23.63 13.79
CA GLU A 158 13.00 -23.87 12.42
C GLU A 158 14.28 -23.08 12.11
N PRO A 159 15.40 -23.29 12.85
CA PRO A 159 16.62 -22.47 12.73
C PRO A 159 17.25 -22.51 11.32
N ALA A 160 17.12 -23.65 10.62
CA ALA A 160 17.65 -23.79 9.27
C ALA A 160 17.00 -22.82 8.25
N LYS A 161 15.75 -22.44 8.45
CA LYS A 161 15.06 -21.47 7.58
C LYS A 161 15.47 -20.01 7.92
N ALA A 162 15.89 -19.74 9.15
CA ALA A 162 16.34 -18.43 9.58
C ALA A 162 17.77 -18.11 9.10
N THR A 163 18.61 -19.13 8.97
CA THR A 163 20.04 -18.99 8.62
C THR A 163 20.31 -18.10 7.38
N PRO A 164 19.58 -18.17 6.27
CA PRO A 164 19.83 -17.33 5.09
C PRO A 164 19.65 -15.82 5.34
N TYR A 165 18.91 -15.44 6.39
CA TYR A 165 18.57 -14.06 6.72
C TYR A 165 19.40 -13.51 7.89
N GLN A 166 20.22 -14.36 8.53
CA GLN A 166 21.14 -13.98 9.59
C GLN A 166 22.40 -13.33 9.00
N THR A 167 22.98 -12.40 9.75
CA THR A 167 24.28 -11.78 9.40
C THR A 167 25.35 -12.18 10.41
N ALA A 168 26.62 -11.94 10.10
CA ALA A 168 27.73 -12.25 11.01
C ALA A 168 27.62 -11.50 12.36
N THR A 169 26.92 -10.36 12.39
CA THR A 169 26.72 -9.54 13.58
C THR A 169 25.35 -9.78 14.26
N GLU A 170 24.40 -10.41 13.58
CA GLU A 170 23.04 -10.64 14.04
C GLU A 170 22.62 -12.09 13.77
N VAL A 171 22.98 -12.95 14.70
CA VAL A 171 22.65 -14.39 14.66
C VAL A 171 21.18 -14.64 15.01
N ASN A 172 20.63 -13.81 15.92
CA ASN A 172 19.22 -13.90 16.30
C ASN A 172 18.47 -12.68 15.78
N ILE A 173 17.49 -12.91 14.90
CA ILE A 173 16.59 -11.88 14.40
C ILE A 173 15.50 -11.65 15.46
N PRO A 174 15.28 -10.42 15.94
CA PRO A 174 14.27 -10.16 16.97
C PRO A 174 12.87 -10.63 16.53
N PHE A 175 12.14 -11.27 17.43
CA PHE A 175 10.73 -11.61 17.16
C PHE A 175 9.91 -10.35 16.85
N GLY A 176 8.97 -10.46 15.93
CA GLY A 176 8.19 -9.35 15.41
C GLY A 176 8.85 -8.66 14.20
N THR A 177 10.09 -9.01 13.84
CA THR A 177 10.74 -8.49 12.63
C THR A 177 10.07 -9.07 11.37
N ILE A 178 9.81 -8.22 10.40
CA ILE A 178 9.33 -8.61 9.07
C ILE A 178 10.44 -8.29 8.07
N LEU A 179 10.81 -9.27 7.25
CA LEU A 179 11.72 -9.07 6.12
C LEU A 179 10.94 -9.14 4.81
N ILE A 180 11.25 -8.25 3.89
CA ILE A 180 10.73 -8.26 2.52
C ILE A 180 11.89 -8.54 1.59
N ASP A 181 11.85 -9.67 0.92
CA ASP A 181 12.91 -10.20 0.08
C ASP A 181 12.47 -10.23 -1.38
N SER A 182 13.24 -9.58 -2.26
CA SER A 182 13.07 -9.61 -3.71
C SER A 182 14.05 -10.57 -4.42
N GLY A 183 14.78 -11.36 -3.66
CA GLY A 183 15.88 -12.20 -4.18
C GLY A 183 17.18 -11.44 -4.48
N LYS A 184 17.12 -10.11 -4.70
CA LYS A 184 18.28 -9.24 -4.89
C LYS A 184 18.55 -8.34 -3.68
N ARG A 185 17.51 -7.98 -2.98
CA ARG A 185 17.57 -7.07 -1.84
C ARG A 185 16.56 -7.49 -0.78
N VAL A 186 16.98 -7.36 0.48
CA VAL A 186 16.15 -7.63 1.65
C VAL A 186 16.00 -6.33 2.44
N GLU A 187 14.77 -5.96 2.75
CA GLU A 187 14.44 -4.82 3.62
C GLU A 187 13.81 -5.31 4.90
N ARG A 188 14.14 -4.63 6.01
CA ARG A 188 13.65 -4.96 7.34
C ARG A 188 12.59 -3.95 7.79
N VAL A 189 11.53 -4.48 8.39
CA VAL A 189 10.46 -3.72 9.03
C VAL A 189 10.32 -4.22 10.45
N SER A 190 10.37 -3.32 11.42
CA SER A 190 10.29 -3.67 12.85
C SER A 190 8.87 -3.62 13.40
N VAL A 191 7.95 -2.97 12.70
CA VAL A 191 6.54 -2.82 13.09
C VAL A 191 5.64 -3.21 11.93
N ALA A 192 4.67 -4.07 12.18
CA ALA A 192 3.67 -4.48 11.18
C ALA A 192 2.63 -3.37 10.95
N ALA A 193 3.06 -2.21 10.45
CA ALA A 193 2.17 -1.13 10.03
C ALA A 193 2.11 -1.06 8.50
N GLU A 194 0.94 -0.75 7.96
CA GLU A 194 0.72 -0.69 6.51
C GLU A 194 1.75 0.21 5.81
N GLN A 195 1.94 1.43 6.34
CA GLN A 195 2.83 2.41 5.74
C GLN A 195 4.29 1.93 5.70
N ASP A 196 4.75 1.27 6.76
CA ASP A 196 6.13 0.78 6.86
C ASP A 196 6.36 -0.38 5.87
N LEU A 197 5.38 -1.28 5.74
CA LEU A 197 5.41 -2.37 4.77
C LEU A 197 5.42 -1.85 3.32
N VAL A 198 4.54 -0.90 2.99
CA VAL A 198 4.49 -0.29 1.65
C VAL A 198 5.79 0.41 1.32
N ASN A 199 6.35 1.19 2.25
CA ASN A 199 7.63 1.86 2.05
C ASN A 199 8.78 0.86 1.86
N ALA A 200 8.79 -0.23 2.62
CA ALA A 200 9.79 -1.28 2.48
C ALA A 200 9.65 -2.02 1.13
N ILE A 201 8.42 -2.30 0.68
CA ILE A 201 8.17 -2.84 -0.67
C ILE A 201 8.73 -1.89 -1.73
N ILE A 202 8.42 -0.59 -1.64
CA ILE A 202 8.95 0.41 -2.57
C ILE A 202 10.48 0.42 -2.59
N ARG A 203 11.14 0.32 -1.42
CA ARG A 203 12.60 0.27 -1.32
C ARG A 203 13.18 -1.00 -1.95
N VAL A 204 12.51 -2.12 -1.81
CA VAL A 204 12.96 -3.42 -2.35
C VAL A 204 12.81 -3.50 -3.87
N ILE A 205 11.74 -2.94 -4.45
CA ILE A 205 11.50 -3.02 -5.90
C ILE A 205 12.24 -1.95 -6.69
N LYS A 206 12.48 -0.78 -6.11
CA LYS A 206 13.17 0.30 -6.81
C LYS A 206 14.68 0.07 -6.78
N GLU A 207 15.27 -0.09 -7.94
CA GLU A 207 16.72 -0.14 -8.09
C GLU A 207 17.30 1.27 -7.97
N GLY A 208 18.10 1.51 -6.94
CA GLY A 208 18.74 2.80 -6.64
C GLY A 208 17.83 3.78 -5.87
N LYS A 209 18.47 4.64 -5.11
CA LYS A 209 17.82 5.78 -4.47
C LYS A 209 17.85 6.97 -5.42
N LYS A 210 16.71 7.65 -5.59
CA LYS A 210 16.69 8.93 -6.29
C LYS A 210 17.30 9.99 -5.38
N LYS A 211 18.26 10.75 -5.90
CA LYS A 211 18.95 11.78 -5.13
C LYS A 211 18.19 13.11 -5.17
N ILE A 212 17.99 13.69 -3.99
CA ILE A 212 17.50 15.05 -3.83
C ILE A 212 18.65 15.88 -3.29
N TYR A 213 19.07 16.87 -4.06
CA TYR A 213 20.15 17.75 -3.70
C TYR A 213 19.63 18.99 -3.01
N PHE A 214 19.99 19.15 -1.74
CA PHE A 214 19.74 20.36 -0.98
C PHE A 214 20.86 21.36 -1.25
N ILE A 215 20.49 22.50 -1.84
CA ILE A 215 21.45 23.57 -2.12
C ILE A 215 21.83 24.20 -0.80
N GLU A 216 23.13 24.37 -0.58
CA GLU A 216 23.72 25.06 0.57
C GLU A 216 24.79 26.05 0.09
N GLY A 217 25.07 27.10 0.88
CA GLY A 217 26.08 28.10 0.56
C GLY A 217 25.58 29.56 0.71
N HIS A 218 24.25 29.77 0.72
CA HIS A 218 23.62 31.10 0.80
C HIS A 218 22.83 31.25 2.11
N GLY A 219 23.14 30.44 3.15
CA GLY A 219 22.48 30.50 4.43
C GLY A 219 21.14 29.78 4.47
N GLU A 220 20.93 28.79 3.60
CA GLU A 220 19.78 27.91 3.58
C GLU A 220 19.67 27.14 4.89
N LYS A 221 18.48 26.61 5.16
CA LYS A 221 18.25 25.73 6.33
C LYS A 221 19.01 24.43 6.14
N ALA A 222 19.90 24.12 7.08
CA ALA A 222 20.76 22.95 7.02
C ALA A 222 19.97 21.65 7.17
N VAL A 223 20.44 20.61 6.49
CA VAL A 223 19.87 19.26 6.56
C VAL A 223 20.46 18.49 7.76
N ASP A 224 20.36 19.08 8.94
CA ASP A 224 20.91 18.56 10.19
C ASP A 224 19.89 18.63 11.34
N ASN A 225 20.34 18.26 12.55
CA ASN A 225 19.49 18.23 13.74
C ASN A 225 19.59 19.52 14.57
N THR A 226 19.74 20.67 13.93
CA THR A 226 19.64 21.97 14.61
C THR A 226 18.18 22.37 14.85
N ALA A 227 17.94 23.35 15.69
CA ALA A 227 16.58 23.80 16.04
C ALA A 227 15.76 24.27 14.83
N THR A 228 16.43 24.80 13.80
CA THR A 228 15.83 25.24 12.53
C THR A 228 16.14 24.31 11.36
N GLY A 229 16.80 23.18 11.65
CA GLY A 229 17.27 22.22 10.65
C GLY A 229 16.17 21.34 10.09
N LEU A 230 16.48 20.67 9.01
CA LEU A 230 15.57 19.84 8.23
C LEU A 230 15.75 18.33 8.49
N SER A 231 16.24 17.94 9.68
CA SER A 231 16.51 16.54 10.01
C SER A 231 15.28 15.63 9.87
N ILE A 232 14.10 16.12 10.27
CA ILE A 232 12.85 15.36 10.15
C ILE A 232 12.49 15.18 8.67
N ALA A 233 12.59 16.24 7.86
CA ALA A 233 12.32 16.15 6.43
C ALA A 233 13.29 15.18 5.75
N LYS A 234 14.59 15.24 6.10
CA LYS A 234 15.60 14.29 5.64
C LYS A 234 15.19 12.84 5.95
N THR A 235 14.88 12.55 7.21
CA THR A 235 14.48 11.21 7.64
C THR A 235 13.27 10.72 6.83
N LYS A 236 12.24 11.56 6.65
CA LYS A 236 11.04 11.19 5.88
C LYS A 236 11.33 10.95 4.39
N LEU A 237 12.22 11.71 3.79
CA LEU A 237 12.67 11.47 2.43
C LEU A 237 13.47 10.17 2.31
N GLU A 238 14.36 9.89 3.25
CA GLU A 238 15.15 8.66 3.29
C GLU A 238 14.26 7.42 3.53
N GLU A 239 13.26 7.51 4.40
CA GLU A 239 12.23 6.49 4.58
C GLU A 239 11.43 6.24 3.29
N SER A 240 11.24 7.28 2.47
CA SER A 240 10.55 7.21 1.16
C SER A 240 11.45 6.82 -0.01
N ASN A 241 12.62 6.23 0.28
CA ASN A 241 13.61 5.76 -0.71
C ASN A 241 14.29 6.86 -1.54
N TYR A 242 14.45 8.07 -0.97
CA TYR A 242 15.33 9.08 -1.52
C TYR A 242 16.67 9.10 -0.79
N GLU A 243 17.71 9.57 -1.48
CA GLU A 243 18.98 9.93 -0.88
C GLU A 243 19.06 11.45 -0.80
N VAL A 244 19.30 11.99 0.39
CA VAL A 244 19.42 13.44 0.60
C VAL A 244 20.89 13.79 0.59
N VAL A 245 21.27 14.62 -0.37
CA VAL A 245 22.65 15.04 -0.61
C VAL A 245 22.76 16.55 -0.47
N LYS A 246 23.78 17.03 0.25
CA LYS A 246 24.13 18.46 0.29
C LYS A 246 24.88 18.84 -0.95
N PHE A 247 24.60 20.00 -1.51
CA PHE A 247 25.26 20.48 -2.71
C PHE A 247 25.61 21.96 -2.58
N HIS A 248 26.90 22.24 -2.70
CA HIS A 248 27.46 23.59 -2.70
C HIS A 248 27.84 23.98 -4.14
N PRO A 249 27.03 24.79 -4.82
CA PRO A 249 27.28 25.12 -6.24
C PRO A 249 28.67 25.67 -6.52
N LEU A 250 29.14 26.63 -5.70
CA LEU A 250 30.44 27.23 -5.88
C LEU A 250 31.62 26.27 -5.67
N GLU A 251 31.49 25.35 -4.70
CA GLU A 251 32.53 24.34 -4.45
C GLU A 251 32.57 23.26 -5.55
N SER A 252 31.45 23.07 -6.26
CA SER A 252 31.33 22.14 -7.36
C SER A 252 31.79 22.70 -8.73
N MET A 253 32.20 23.97 -8.78
CA MET A 253 32.62 24.66 -10.00
C MET A 253 33.80 23.92 -10.65
N LYS A 254 33.65 23.56 -11.92
CA LYS A 254 34.69 22.97 -12.77
C LYS A 254 34.89 23.86 -13.99
N GLU A 255 36.14 24.22 -14.27
CA GLU A 255 36.50 25.05 -15.43
C GLU A 255 35.68 26.37 -15.53
N GLY A 256 35.31 26.93 -14.38
CA GLY A 256 34.50 28.18 -14.32
C GLY A 256 33.00 27.99 -14.54
N GLN A 257 32.52 26.76 -14.70
CA GLN A 257 31.11 26.43 -14.87
C GLN A 257 30.54 25.70 -13.66
N ILE A 258 29.33 26.05 -13.28
CA ILE A 258 28.53 25.36 -12.25
C ILE A 258 27.52 24.49 -12.97
N ALA A 259 27.41 23.23 -12.57
CA ALA A 259 26.40 22.33 -13.11
C ALA A 259 25.73 21.54 -11.95
N ILE A 260 24.40 21.48 -12.00
CA ILE A 260 23.65 20.58 -11.12
C ILE A 260 23.95 19.12 -11.58
N PRO A 261 24.24 18.20 -10.64
CA PRO A 261 24.55 16.81 -10.97
C PRO A 261 23.47 16.15 -11.84
N GLU A 262 23.88 15.33 -12.81
CA GLU A 262 22.94 14.67 -13.75
C GLU A 262 22.05 13.64 -13.06
N ASP A 263 22.51 13.07 -11.94
CA ASP A 263 21.75 12.12 -11.13
C ASP A 263 20.79 12.78 -10.14
N ALA A 264 20.66 14.12 -10.20
CA ALA A 264 19.70 14.85 -9.40
C ALA A 264 18.27 14.57 -9.87
N ALA A 265 17.52 13.85 -9.07
CA ALA A 265 16.09 13.64 -9.31
C ALA A 265 15.27 14.89 -8.99
N ALA A 266 15.74 15.70 -8.02
CA ALA A 266 15.22 17.01 -7.68
C ALA A 266 16.30 17.84 -6.95
N ILE A 267 16.13 19.16 -6.94
CA ILE A 267 16.87 20.08 -6.07
C ILE A 267 15.91 20.74 -5.09
N ALA A 268 16.42 21.11 -3.91
CA ALA A 268 15.67 21.84 -2.89
C ALA A 268 16.47 23.07 -2.44
N ILE A 269 15.83 24.22 -2.49
CA ILE A 269 16.33 25.51 -2.02
C ILE A 269 15.41 25.96 -0.89
N VAL A 270 15.91 25.98 0.35
CA VAL A 270 15.07 26.17 1.53
C VAL A 270 15.55 27.31 2.39
N GLY A 271 14.84 28.42 2.34
CA GLY A 271 15.08 29.60 3.16
C GLY A 271 16.45 30.21 2.95
N PRO A 272 16.91 30.54 1.70
CA PRO A 272 18.17 31.19 1.46
C PRO A 272 18.19 32.58 2.11
N GLN A 273 19.29 32.92 2.75
CA GLN A 273 19.47 34.20 3.45
C GLN A 273 20.19 35.24 2.58
N ARG A 274 20.96 34.78 1.61
CA ARG A 274 21.72 35.60 0.66
C ARG A 274 21.30 35.31 -0.76
N ASP A 275 21.54 36.23 -1.67
CA ASP A 275 21.24 36.04 -3.09
C ASP A 275 22.25 35.09 -3.75
N TYR A 276 21.80 34.45 -4.80
CA TYR A 276 22.60 33.59 -5.65
C TYR A 276 23.39 34.40 -6.67
N LEU A 277 24.54 33.89 -7.08
CA LEU A 277 25.26 34.50 -8.19
C LEU A 277 24.56 34.22 -9.52
N PRO A 278 24.75 35.08 -10.54
CA PRO A 278 24.16 34.84 -11.87
C PRO A 278 24.53 33.48 -12.47
N ALA A 279 25.75 32.98 -12.22
CA ALA A 279 26.21 31.68 -12.70
C ALA A 279 25.46 30.49 -12.01
N GLU A 280 25.07 30.68 -10.75
CA GLU A 280 24.32 29.67 -10.00
C GLU A 280 22.85 29.62 -10.44
N THR A 281 22.22 30.76 -10.62
CA THR A 281 20.84 30.86 -11.15
C THR A 281 20.77 30.32 -12.58
N GLU A 282 21.80 30.53 -13.39
CA GLU A 282 21.92 29.95 -14.73
C GLU A 282 22.04 28.42 -14.70
N ALA A 283 22.83 27.89 -13.77
CA ALA A 283 22.93 26.44 -13.58
C ALA A 283 21.60 25.81 -13.17
N ILE A 284 20.85 26.47 -12.26
CA ILE A 284 19.51 26.04 -11.85
C ILE A 284 18.55 26.10 -13.05
N ARG A 285 18.57 27.19 -13.82
CA ARG A 285 17.74 27.37 -15.01
C ARG A 285 17.99 26.26 -16.03
N SER A 286 19.27 26.03 -16.39
CA SER A 286 19.66 24.98 -17.30
C SER A 286 19.24 23.58 -16.84
N TYR A 287 19.27 23.32 -15.53
CA TYR A 287 18.77 22.07 -14.96
C TYR A 287 17.25 21.92 -15.15
N LEU A 288 16.48 22.98 -14.90
CA LEU A 288 15.02 22.97 -15.07
C LEU A 288 14.62 22.82 -16.55
N GLU A 289 15.32 23.48 -17.47
CA GLU A 289 15.11 23.39 -18.92
C GLU A 289 15.32 21.97 -19.46
N ARG A 290 16.20 21.20 -18.83
CA ARG A 290 16.39 19.77 -19.13
C ARG A 290 15.33 18.84 -18.48
N GLY A 291 14.28 19.42 -17.88
CA GLY A 291 13.23 18.66 -17.21
C GLY A 291 13.53 18.29 -15.75
N GLY A 292 14.53 18.94 -15.16
CA GLY A 292 14.82 18.86 -13.73
C GLY A 292 13.65 19.35 -12.88
N LYS A 293 13.62 18.96 -11.62
CA LYS A 293 12.57 19.32 -10.66
C LYS A 293 13.15 20.10 -9.51
N ALA A 294 12.48 21.17 -9.10
CA ALA A 294 12.95 21.98 -7.99
C ALA A 294 11.83 22.28 -6.98
N LEU A 295 12.21 22.36 -5.72
CA LEU A 295 11.42 22.89 -4.63
C LEU A 295 12.06 24.19 -4.16
N PHE A 296 11.34 25.31 -4.24
CA PHE A 296 11.74 26.59 -3.71
C PHE A 296 10.87 26.94 -2.51
N LEU A 297 11.47 27.09 -1.34
CA LEU A 297 10.85 27.62 -0.13
C LEU A 297 11.56 28.95 0.19
N VAL A 298 10.90 30.05 -0.08
CA VAL A 298 11.49 31.40 0.01
C VAL A 298 10.80 32.15 1.13
N ASP A 299 11.53 32.38 2.23
CA ASP A 299 11.03 33.13 3.37
C ASP A 299 10.88 34.61 3.01
N PRO A 300 10.04 35.41 3.73
CA PRO A 300 10.01 36.85 3.64
C PRO A 300 11.40 37.47 3.85
N GLU A 301 11.69 38.59 3.19
CA GLU A 301 13.02 39.19 3.21
C GLU A 301 13.29 39.90 4.52
N ASN A 302 13.97 39.23 5.44
CA ASN A 302 14.46 39.83 6.69
C ASN A 302 15.92 40.28 6.62
N GLN A 303 16.69 39.84 5.60
CA GLN A 303 18.15 40.01 5.56
C GLN A 303 18.70 40.41 4.18
N GLY A 304 17.92 41.04 3.34
CA GLY A 304 18.39 41.58 2.06
C GLY A 304 17.63 41.05 0.85
N VAL A 305 17.65 41.86 -0.19
CA VAL A 305 16.99 41.57 -1.47
C VAL A 305 17.75 40.47 -2.19
N LYS A 306 17.02 39.55 -2.82
CA LYS A 306 17.57 38.41 -3.61
C LYS A 306 17.20 38.56 -5.09
N PRO A 307 17.74 39.59 -5.78
CA PRO A 307 17.29 39.98 -7.11
C PRO A 307 17.53 38.90 -8.15
N ASN A 308 18.61 38.12 -8.05
CA ASN A 308 18.92 37.05 -9.03
C ASN A 308 17.97 35.87 -8.86
N LEU A 309 17.69 35.44 -7.61
CA LEU A 309 16.72 34.39 -7.34
C LEU A 309 15.30 34.80 -7.75
N VAL A 310 14.87 36.00 -7.40
CA VAL A 310 13.53 36.53 -7.77
C VAL A 310 13.41 36.65 -9.29
N THR A 311 14.46 37.09 -9.97
CA THR A 311 14.49 37.14 -11.45
C THR A 311 14.34 35.75 -12.07
N LEU A 312 15.05 34.77 -11.54
CA LEU A 312 14.90 33.38 -11.98
C LEU A 312 13.44 32.87 -11.81
N LEU A 313 12.84 33.11 -10.65
CA LEU A 313 11.45 32.69 -10.37
C LEU A 313 10.45 33.40 -11.31
N ARG A 314 10.66 34.68 -11.57
CA ARG A 314 9.83 35.45 -12.52
C ARG A 314 9.97 34.93 -13.95
N GLN A 315 11.16 34.48 -14.37
CA GLN A 315 11.36 33.83 -15.66
C GLN A 315 10.61 32.45 -15.74
N LEU A 316 10.30 31.87 -14.59
CA LEU A 316 9.47 30.68 -14.47
C LEU A 316 7.96 31.01 -14.27
N ASN A 317 7.54 32.23 -14.59
CA ASN A 317 6.18 32.74 -14.43
C ASN A 317 5.68 32.78 -12.97
N VAL A 318 6.60 32.82 -12.00
CA VAL A 318 6.27 32.91 -10.57
C VAL A 318 6.70 34.26 -10.03
N ASP A 319 5.75 35.04 -9.53
CA ASP A 319 6.02 36.26 -8.82
C ASP A 319 5.99 36.05 -7.31
N VAL A 320 7.03 36.50 -6.65
CA VAL A 320 7.22 36.32 -5.21
C VAL A 320 7.05 37.70 -4.54
N GLY A 321 5.99 37.84 -3.77
CA GLY A 321 5.63 39.11 -3.13
C GLY A 321 6.65 39.54 -2.09
N ASP A 322 6.90 40.86 -1.97
CA ASP A 322 7.69 41.44 -0.89
C ASP A 322 6.78 41.83 0.29
N ASN A 323 6.22 40.82 0.92
CA ASN A 323 5.22 40.98 1.97
C ASN A 323 5.26 39.79 2.95
N VAL A 324 4.49 39.91 4.03
CA VAL A 324 4.20 38.82 4.97
C VAL A 324 2.69 38.60 4.98
N VAL A 325 2.27 37.36 4.81
CA VAL A 325 0.85 36.98 4.88
C VAL A 325 0.42 36.94 6.34
N ILE A 326 -0.68 37.63 6.64
CA ILE A 326 -1.27 37.69 7.98
C ILE A 326 -2.67 37.06 7.94
N ASP A 327 -2.93 36.12 8.84
CA ASP A 327 -4.25 35.55 9.02
C ASP A 327 -5.15 36.50 9.84
N ALA A 328 -6.06 37.14 9.14
CA ALA A 328 -7.07 38.03 9.76
C ALA A 328 -8.34 37.25 10.22
N SER A 329 -8.44 35.96 9.95
CA SER A 329 -9.63 35.15 10.31
C SER A 329 -9.75 34.89 11.82
N GLY A 330 -8.64 34.94 12.54
CA GLY A 330 -8.54 34.60 13.95
C GLY A 330 -8.70 33.12 14.27
N VAL A 331 -8.87 32.24 13.28
CA VAL A 331 -9.01 30.79 13.50
C VAL A 331 -7.73 30.22 14.09
N GLY A 332 -6.56 30.68 13.63
CA GLY A 332 -5.27 30.26 14.18
C GLY A 332 -5.11 30.56 15.66
N GLN A 333 -5.73 31.65 16.16
CA GLN A 333 -5.66 32.03 17.57
C GLN A 333 -6.34 30.99 18.49
N LEU A 334 -7.36 30.29 18.01
CA LEU A 334 -8.02 29.20 18.76
C LEU A 334 -7.05 28.02 19.04
N PHE A 335 -5.99 27.92 18.24
CA PHE A 335 -4.93 26.92 18.38
C PHE A 335 -3.65 27.48 19.01
N GLY A 336 -3.67 28.75 19.48
CA GLY A 336 -2.54 29.41 20.11
C GLY A 336 -1.52 30.00 19.12
N PHE A 337 -1.86 30.12 17.83
CA PHE A 337 -1.00 30.76 16.82
C PHE A 337 -1.25 32.27 16.74
N GLY A 338 -0.19 33.03 16.48
CA GLY A 338 -0.30 34.46 16.15
C GLY A 338 -0.81 34.68 14.72
N PRO A 339 -1.16 35.95 14.37
CA PRO A 339 -1.65 36.26 13.03
C PRO A 339 -0.60 36.06 11.92
N GLU A 340 0.68 36.04 12.29
CA GLU A 340 1.81 35.72 11.37
C GLU A 340 1.94 34.22 11.02
N VAL A 341 1.06 33.39 11.54
CA VAL A 341 1.01 31.94 11.29
C VAL A 341 -0.33 31.59 10.63
N PRO A 342 -0.52 31.87 9.34
CA PRO A 342 -1.76 31.55 8.65
C PRO A 342 -2.03 30.02 8.65
N LEU A 343 -3.32 29.71 8.89
CA LEU A 343 -3.83 28.35 8.86
C LEU A 343 -4.57 28.14 7.53
N VAL A 344 -4.12 27.18 6.74
CA VAL A 344 -4.77 26.78 5.49
C VAL A 344 -5.65 25.58 5.77
N ALA A 345 -6.96 25.76 5.66
CA ALA A 345 -7.97 24.74 5.92
C ALA A 345 -8.45 24.04 4.63
N SER A 346 -8.23 24.67 3.46
CA SER A 346 -8.67 24.12 2.18
C SER A 346 -7.67 24.42 1.09
N TYR A 347 -7.51 23.49 0.18
CA TYR A 347 -6.63 23.58 -0.99
C TYR A 347 -7.44 23.40 -2.27
N SER A 348 -6.97 23.99 -3.35
CA SER A 348 -7.47 23.68 -4.70
C SER A 348 -7.21 22.20 -5.05
N THR A 349 -8.01 21.66 -5.96
CA THR A 349 -7.84 20.27 -6.42
C THR A 349 -6.56 20.13 -7.23
N HIS A 350 -5.55 19.53 -6.64
CA HIS A 350 -4.28 19.26 -7.29
C HIS A 350 -3.71 17.91 -6.79
N THR A 351 -2.90 17.25 -7.59
CA THR A 351 -2.31 15.93 -7.22
C THR A 351 -1.52 15.98 -5.91
N ILE A 352 -0.87 17.11 -5.60
CA ILE A 352 -0.11 17.32 -4.35
C ILE A 352 -1.06 17.50 -3.16
N THR A 353 -2.15 18.24 -3.33
CA THR A 353 -3.02 18.69 -2.24
C THR A 353 -4.26 17.85 -2.02
N GLN A 354 -4.64 17.01 -2.98
CA GLN A 354 -5.87 16.19 -2.90
C GLN A 354 -5.96 15.30 -1.65
N LYS A 355 -4.82 14.95 -1.05
CA LYS A 355 -4.76 14.16 0.19
C LYS A 355 -4.84 15.00 1.45
N PHE A 356 -4.76 16.34 1.34
CA PHE A 356 -4.89 17.26 2.49
C PHE A 356 -6.33 17.72 2.76
N ALA A 357 -7.32 17.20 2.03
CA ALA A 357 -8.70 17.65 2.06
C ALA A 357 -9.33 17.84 3.46
N ASN A 358 -8.77 17.19 4.51
CA ASN A 358 -9.25 17.27 5.88
C ASN A 358 -8.13 17.54 6.89
N ALA A 359 -6.93 17.92 6.44
CA ALA A 359 -5.80 18.18 7.32
C ALA A 359 -5.37 19.63 7.16
N PRO A 360 -5.68 20.51 8.12
CA PRO A 360 -5.22 21.90 8.10
C PRO A 360 -3.69 21.93 8.23
N THR A 361 -3.06 22.84 7.51
CA THR A 361 -1.63 23.10 7.60
C THR A 361 -1.35 24.53 8.06
N VAL A 362 -0.25 24.73 8.73
CA VAL A 362 0.17 26.03 9.24
C VAL A 362 1.47 26.49 8.58
N TYR A 363 1.58 27.75 8.27
CA TYR A 363 2.71 28.34 7.56
C TYR A 363 3.26 29.55 8.32
N PRO A 364 4.20 29.37 9.25
CA PRO A 364 4.77 30.48 9.98
C PRO A 364 5.61 31.40 9.07
N PHE A 365 5.34 32.70 9.14
CA PHE A 365 6.12 33.71 8.43
C PHE A 365 6.28 33.44 6.93
N VAL A 366 5.18 33.44 6.20
CA VAL A 366 5.18 33.21 4.75
C VAL A 366 4.89 34.48 3.97
N ARG A 367 5.34 34.52 2.72
CA ARG A 367 5.06 35.56 1.74
C ARG A 367 4.08 35.08 0.68
N SER A 368 3.47 36.02 -0.07
CA SER A 368 2.64 35.64 -1.20
C SER A 368 3.51 35.13 -2.36
N VAL A 369 2.96 34.11 -3.07
CA VAL A 369 3.52 33.56 -4.31
C VAL A 369 2.38 33.48 -5.31
N GLU A 370 2.52 34.14 -6.43
CA GLU A 370 1.47 34.32 -7.44
C GLU A 370 1.99 33.99 -8.83
N ALA A 371 1.07 33.75 -9.76
CA ALA A 371 1.43 33.64 -11.16
C ALA A 371 1.82 35.05 -11.68
N ALA A 372 2.93 35.15 -12.39
CA ALA A 372 3.35 36.43 -12.98
C ALA A 372 2.40 36.84 -14.11
N ASP A 373 2.19 38.17 -14.27
CA ASP A 373 1.35 38.75 -15.33
C ASP A 373 1.89 38.48 -16.75
N SER A 374 3.20 38.30 -16.89
CA SER A 374 3.86 37.99 -18.15
C SER A 374 4.17 36.49 -18.22
N THR A 375 3.55 35.78 -19.14
CA THR A 375 3.77 34.35 -19.33
C THR A 375 4.92 34.09 -20.29
N ALA A 376 5.99 33.47 -19.83
CA ALA A 376 6.95 32.83 -20.71
C ALA A 376 6.26 31.65 -21.40
N GLU A 377 6.46 31.49 -22.71
CA GLU A 377 5.84 30.41 -23.47
C GLU A 377 6.26 29.03 -22.93
N GLY A 378 5.29 28.13 -22.84
CA GLY A 378 5.54 26.74 -22.41
C GLY A 378 5.57 26.48 -20.93
N ILE A 379 5.39 27.49 -20.06
CA ILE A 379 5.35 27.32 -18.60
C ILE A 379 3.94 27.62 -18.08
N THR A 380 3.33 26.65 -17.41
CA THR A 380 2.01 26.81 -16.77
C THR A 380 2.18 26.90 -15.26
N VAL A 381 1.62 27.93 -14.64
CA VAL A 381 1.54 28.06 -13.18
C VAL A 381 0.16 27.64 -12.71
N THR A 382 0.12 26.73 -11.76
CA THR A 382 -1.14 26.24 -11.17
C THR A 382 -1.12 26.56 -9.67
N PRO A 383 -1.88 27.55 -9.21
CA PRO A 383 -2.06 27.83 -7.77
C PRO A 383 -2.87 26.70 -7.12
N TRP A 384 -2.50 26.32 -5.90
CA TRP A 384 -3.19 25.28 -5.13
C TRP A 384 -3.25 25.52 -3.63
#